data_925a75df95f4aa7a6867900ce347b7f0
#
_entry.id   925a75df95f4aa7a6867900ce347b7f0
#
_cell.length_a   1.000
_cell.length_b   1.000
_cell.length_c   1.000
_cell.angle_alpha   90.00
_cell.angle_beta   90.00
_cell.angle_gamma   90.00
#
_symmetry.space_group_name_H-M   'P 1'
#
loop_
_entity.id
_entity.type
_entity.pdbx_description
1 polymer ?
#
loop_
_entity_poly.entity_id
_entity_poly.type
_entity_poly.pdbx_seq_one_letter_code
_entity_poly.pdbx_strand_id
1 'polypeptide(L)'
;MSDKKDLHWQKRQGRIKDENISNKENEVEIMEKTMDKIIAVAKARGFVYQGSEIYGGLANTWDYGNLGVELKNNVKKAWWKKFIQESPYNVGVDCAILMNPQTWVASGHLGGFSDPLMDCKECKERFRADKIIEDFAQEHDIELESSVDGWSQEKMKAFIDDNNIPCPSCGKHNFTDIRQFNLMFKTFQGVTEDAKNTVYLRPETAQGIFVNFKNVARTSRKKIPFGIGQIGKSFRNEITPGNFTFRTREFEQMELEFFCKPDTDLEWFAYWKDFCVSWLKDLGLKDEELRIRDHDKEELSFYSKATSDIEFLFPFGWGELWGIADRTDYDLTCHQEVSKVDLTYFDDEEKKKYIPYVIEPSLGADRVTLAFLCAAYDEEEIKDGDVRNVMHFHPAIAPVKVGILPLSKKLNEGAEKIYHELSKIYNCEFDDRGNIGKRYRRQDEIGTPYCITYDFDSLEDLSLIHISEPTRLGMI
;
A
#
# COMPACT_ATOMS: atom_id res chain seq x y z
N MET A 1 -14.25 74.30 -9.10
CA MET A 1 -14.19 74.83 -7.75
C MET A 1 -14.50 73.62 -6.87
N SER A 2 -13.65 72.63 -6.69
CA SER A 2 -12.26 72.55 -6.25
C SER A 2 -12.11 72.79 -4.77
N ASP A 3 -11.67 71.75 -4.12
CA ASP A 3 -10.86 71.74 -2.91
C ASP A 3 -11.41 72.30 -1.63
N LYS A 4 -11.77 71.43 -0.75
CA LYS A 4 -11.61 71.49 0.72
C LYS A 4 -12.42 70.43 1.46
N LYS A 5 -12.12 69.15 1.29
CA LYS A 5 -12.63 68.07 2.18
C LYS A 5 -11.64 66.96 2.50
N ASP A 6 -10.35 67.15 2.27
CA ASP A 6 -9.35 66.12 2.57
C ASP A 6 -8.32 66.52 3.63
N LEU A 7 -8.77 67.14 4.72
CA LEU A 7 -7.84 67.48 5.82
C LEU A 7 -8.40 67.21 7.23
N HIS A 8 -9.34 66.31 7.38
CA HIS A 8 -9.89 66.00 8.70
C HIS A 8 -9.84 64.54 9.13
N TRP A 9 -9.16 63.67 8.39
CA TRP A 9 -9.03 62.26 8.70
C TRP A 9 -7.66 61.83 9.27
N GLN A 10 -6.70 62.73 9.36
CA GLN A 10 -5.34 62.40 9.82
C GLN A 10 -5.01 62.89 11.26
N LYS A 11 -5.98 63.31 12.08
CA LYS A 11 -5.74 63.76 13.45
C LYS A 11 -6.52 63.06 14.55
N ARG A 12 -6.91 61.79 14.31
CA ARG A 12 -7.51 60.93 15.38
C ARG A 12 -6.86 59.57 15.54
N GLN A 13 -5.59 59.42 15.18
CA GLN A 13 -4.78 58.28 15.57
C GLN A 13 -3.64 58.74 16.49
N GLY A 14 -3.99 59.03 17.71
CA GLY A 14 -3.05 59.37 18.73
C GLY A 14 -3.70 59.28 20.08
N ARG A 15 -3.71 58.09 20.69
CA ARG A 15 -3.90 57.69 22.07
C ARG A 15 -4.90 56.57 22.24
N ILE A 16 -4.48 55.35 21.91
CA ILE A 16 -4.92 54.16 22.62
C ILE A 16 -3.64 53.51 23.12
N LYS A 17 -3.53 53.44 24.44
CA LYS A 17 -2.43 52.81 25.15
C LYS A 17 -2.38 51.33 24.80
N ASP A 18 -1.16 50.83 24.65
CA ASP A 18 -0.82 49.42 24.67
C ASP A 18 -1.36 48.72 25.90
N GLU A 19 -2.48 48.06 25.79
CA GLU A 19 -2.82 46.91 26.62
C GLU A 19 -2.41 45.67 25.85
N ASN A 20 -1.23 45.15 26.20
CA ASN A 20 -0.78 43.82 25.84
C ASN A 20 -1.78 42.80 26.35
N ILE A 21 -2.78 42.48 25.54
CA ILE A 21 -3.51 41.21 25.65
C ILE A 21 -2.64 40.22 24.88
N SER A 22 -1.83 39.49 25.63
CA SER A 22 -1.17 38.30 25.14
C SER A 22 -2.27 37.28 24.76
N ASN A 23 -2.68 37.29 23.49
CA ASN A 23 -3.29 36.11 22.88
C ASN A 23 -2.21 35.05 22.90
N LYS A 24 -2.14 34.24 23.93
CA LYS A 24 -1.67 32.88 23.82
C LYS A 24 -2.73 32.15 22.97
N GLU A 25 -2.63 32.28 21.67
CA GLU A 25 -3.12 31.23 20.77
C GLU A 25 -2.42 29.96 21.25
N ASN A 26 -3.20 29.03 21.75
CA ASN A 26 -2.74 27.67 21.97
C ASN A 26 -2.39 27.13 20.57
N GLU A 27 -1.15 27.29 20.14
CA GLU A 27 -0.55 26.43 19.15
C GLU A 27 -0.59 25.04 19.79
N VAL A 28 -1.61 24.27 19.44
CA VAL A 28 -1.57 22.81 19.61
C VAL A 28 -0.40 22.39 18.73
N GLU A 29 0.72 22.10 19.36
CA GLU A 29 1.89 21.52 18.69
C GLU A 29 1.40 20.20 18.10
N ILE A 30 1.06 20.21 16.80
CA ILE A 30 0.68 18.99 16.08
C ILE A 30 1.94 18.12 16.09
N MET A 31 1.95 17.10 16.95
CA MET A 31 3.09 16.20 17.06
C MET A 31 3.28 15.52 15.70
N GLU A 32 4.45 15.74 15.11
CA GLU A 32 4.77 15.24 13.77
C GLU A 32 4.78 13.71 13.77
N LYS A 33 3.96 13.11 12.88
CA LYS A 33 3.96 11.66 12.61
C LYS A 33 5.22 11.31 11.82
N THR A 34 6.15 10.58 12.43
CA THR A 34 7.37 10.12 11.76
C THR A 34 7.35 8.62 11.56
N MET A 35 8.04 8.12 10.52
CA MET A 35 8.17 6.67 10.30
C MET A 35 8.82 5.98 11.49
N ASP A 36 9.79 6.58 12.16
CA ASP A 36 10.47 5.98 13.31
C ASP A 36 9.51 5.71 14.47
N LYS A 37 8.60 6.64 14.77
CA LYS A 37 7.56 6.46 15.80
C LYS A 37 6.62 5.31 15.43
N ILE A 38 6.15 5.27 14.19
CA ILE A 38 5.24 4.23 13.69
C ILE A 38 5.93 2.86 13.72
N ILE A 39 7.17 2.76 13.26
CA ILE A 39 7.97 1.53 13.30
C ILE A 39 8.19 1.06 14.74
N ALA A 40 8.49 1.99 15.66
CA ALA A 40 8.67 1.66 17.07
C ALA A 40 7.40 1.05 17.69
N VAL A 41 6.23 1.65 17.44
CA VAL A 41 4.94 1.12 17.89
C VAL A 41 4.62 -0.21 17.20
N ALA A 42 4.83 -0.31 15.88
CA ALA A 42 4.59 -1.54 15.13
C ALA A 42 5.38 -2.72 15.68
N LYS A 43 6.66 -2.53 16.00
CA LYS A 43 7.51 -3.56 16.64
C LYS A 43 7.08 -3.86 18.07
N ALA A 44 6.86 -2.83 18.89
CA ALA A 44 6.52 -2.98 20.29
C ALA A 44 5.16 -3.67 20.52
N ARG A 45 4.21 -3.51 19.60
CA ARG A 45 2.86 -4.08 19.70
C ARG A 45 2.65 -5.34 18.89
N GLY A 46 3.66 -5.82 18.17
CA GLY A 46 3.56 -7.07 17.42
C GLY A 46 2.81 -6.96 16.10
N PHE A 47 2.89 -5.80 15.46
CA PHE A 47 2.44 -5.67 14.07
C PHE A 47 3.48 -6.21 13.10
N VAL A 48 4.74 -5.80 13.25
CA VAL A 48 5.81 -6.20 12.34
C VAL A 48 7.11 -6.41 13.13
N TYR A 49 7.83 -7.47 12.80
CA TYR A 49 9.17 -7.78 13.32
C TYR A 49 10.19 -7.82 12.19
N GLN A 50 11.46 -7.66 12.51
CA GLN A 50 12.52 -7.90 11.53
C GLN A 50 12.61 -9.40 11.23
N GLY A 51 12.59 -9.76 9.96
CA GLY A 51 12.69 -11.16 9.55
C GLY A 51 14.01 -11.78 9.99
N SER A 52 13.94 -12.95 10.65
CA SER A 52 15.11 -13.68 11.17
C SER A 52 15.95 -12.89 12.18
N GLU A 53 15.34 -12.06 13.01
CA GLU A 53 16.00 -11.13 13.94
C GLU A 53 17.05 -11.81 14.84
N ILE A 54 16.81 -13.02 15.31
CA ILE A 54 17.72 -13.78 16.16
C ILE A 54 19.08 -14.11 15.51
N TYR A 55 19.17 -14.00 14.18
CA TYR A 55 20.40 -14.16 13.40
C TYR A 55 20.97 -12.83 12.90
N GLY A 56 20.50 -11.69 13.44
CA GLY A 56 20.87 -10.35 12.98
C GLY A 56 19.99 -9.80 11.86
N GLY A 57 18.97 -10.54 11.49
CA GLY A 57 18.02 -10.17 10.44
C GLY A 57 18.55 -10.34 9.02
N LEU A 58 17.64 -10.19 8.07
CA LEU A 58 17.94 -10.03 6.64
C LEU A 58 17.44 -8.66 6.18
N ALA A 59 18.28 -7.91 5.48
CA ALA A 59 17.96 -6.54 5.09
C ALA A 59 16.62 -6.43 4.36
N ASN A 60 15.75 -5.55 4.84
CA ASN A 60 14.40 -5.30 4.32
C ASN A 60 13.53 -6.56 4.14
N THR A 61 13.67 -7.48 5.07
CA THR A 61 12.78 -8.63 5.24
C THR A 61 12.04 -8.48 6.55
N TRP A 62 10.73 -8.59 6.51
CA TRP A 62 9.84 -8.32 7.62
C TRP A 62 8.86 -9.47 7.83
N ASP A 63 8.63 -9.81 9.10
CA ASP A 63 7.63 -10.78 9.51
C ASP A 63 6.43 -10.03 10.12
N TYR A 64 5.22 -10.35 9.68
CA TYR A 64 4.02 -9.86 10.35
C TYR A 64 3.80 -10.61 11.65
N GLY A 65 3.78 -9.88 12.76
CA GLY A 65 3.51 -10.43 14.08
C GLY A 65 2.03 -10.80 14.28
N ASN A 66 1.69 -11.11 15.52
CA ASN A 66 0.33 -11.57 15.87
C ASN A 66 -0.78 -10.55 15.56
N LEU A 67 -0.53 -9.24 15.69
CA LEU A 67 -1.50 -8.22 15.31
C LEU A 67 -1.38 -7.87 13.82
N GLY A 68 -0.18 -7.85 13.29
CA GLY A 68 0.06 -7.52 11.88
C GLY A 68 -0.54 -8.52 10.91
N VAL A 69 -0.48 -9.82 11.22
CA VAL A 69 -1.08 -10.85 10.37
C VAL A 69 -2.60 -10.72 10.34
N GLU A 70 -3.23 -10.39 11.46
CA GLU A 70 -4.68 -10.15 11.52
C GLU A 70 -5.06 -8.88 10.75
N LEU A 71 -4.32 -7.77 10.92
CA LEU A 71 -4.53 -6.55 10.17
C LEU A 71 -4.45 -6.81 8.65
N LYS A 72 -3.36 -7.41 8.20
CA LYS A 72 -3.13 -7.71 6.77
C LYS A 72 -4.18 -8.66 6.21
N ASN A 73 -4.56 -9.71 6.95
CA ASN A 73 -5.60 -10.64 6.53
C ASN A 73 -6.98 -9.95 6.46
N ASN A 74 -7.30 -9.04 7.38
CA ASN A 74 -8.54 -8.27 7.32
C ASN A 74 -8.56 -7.33 6.11
N VAL A 75 -7.45 -6.69 5.76
CA VAL A 75 -7.31 -5.86 4.54
C VAL A 75 -7.54 -6.72 3.29
N LYS A 76 -6.86 -7.86 3.18
CA LYS A 76 -7.06 -8.81 2.06
C LYS A 76 -8.49 -9.32 1.98
N LYS A 77 -9.12 -9.61 3.13
CA LYS A 77 -10.51 -10.06 3.20
C LYS A 77 -11.49 -8.96 2.78
N ALA A 78 -11.23 -7.70 3.17
CA ALA A 78 -12.03 -6.55 2.73
C ALA A 78 -11.94 -6.34 1.22
N TRP A 79 -10.73 -6.46 0.64
CA TRP A 79 -10.54 -6.40 -0.81
C TRP A 79 -11.27 -7.54 -1.52
N TRP A 80 -11.07 -8.78 -1.10
CA TRP A 80 -11.73 -9.95 -1.70
C TRP A 80 -13.25 -9.85 -1.65
N LYS A 81 -13.78 -9.38 -0.53
CA LYS A 81 -15.21 -9.15 -0.38
C LYS A 81 -15.72 -8.14 -1.41
N LYS A 82 -15.06 -6.98 -1.51
CA LYS A 82 -15.51 -5.88 -2.35
C LYS A 82 -15.32 -6.17 -3.85
N PHE A 83 -14.12 -6.65 -4.22
CA PHE A 83 -13.74 -6.81 -5.62
C PHE A 83 -14.20 -8.13 -6.22
N ILE A 84 -14.34 -9.19 -5.43
CA ILE A 84 -14.70 -10.52 -5.94
C ILE A 84 -16.11 -10.93 -5.50
N GLN A 85 -16.38 -10.94 -4.20
CA GLN A 85 -17.63 -11.50 -3.68
C GLN A 85 -18.84 -10.62 -3.98
N GLU A 86 -18.75 -9.30 -3.84
CA GLU A 86 -19.83 -8.34 -4.09
C GLU A 86 -19.96 -7.98 -5.57
N SER A 87 -18.98 -8.28 -6.40
CA SER A 87 -18.99 -7.98 -7.83
C SER A 87 -19.77 -9.02 -8.64
N PRO A 88 -20.72 -8.60 -9.48
CA PRO A 88 -21.40 -9.51 -10.40
C PRO A 88 -20.48 -9.95 -11.56
N TYR A 89 -19.40 -9.24 -11.79
CA TYR A 89 -18.49 -9.46 -12.92
C TYR A 89 -17.35 -10.42 -12.57
N ASN A 90 -16.79 -10.32 -11.37
CA ASN A 90 -15.48 -10.88 -11.05
C ASN A 90 -15.55 -12.29 -10.49
N VAL A 91 -14.45 -13.02 -10.66
CA VAL A 91 -14.19 -14.33 -10.05
C VAL A 91 -12.75 -14.37 -9.54
N GLY A 92 -12.44 -15.30 -8.65
CA GLY A 92 -11.10 -15.43 -8.08
C GLY A 92 -10.35 -16.65 -8.61
N VAL A 93 -9.02 -16.55 -8.59
CA VAL A 93 -8.08 -17.66 -8.82
C VAL A 93 -6.96 -17.65 -7.79
N ASP A 94 -6.26 -18.76 -7.65
CA ASP A 94 -5.00 -18.87 -6.92
C ASP A 94 -4.01 -19.66 -7.79
N CYS A 95 -3.13 -18.93 -8.48
CA CYS A 95 -2.18 -19.48 -9.41
C CYS A 95 -0.85 -19.82 -8.71
N ALA A 96 -0.17 -20.85 -9.17
CA ALA A 96 1.14 -21.25 -8.65
C ALA A 96 2.18 -20.13 -8.80
N ILE A 97 3.08 -20.01 -7.83
CA ILE A 97 4.24 -19.09 -7.89
C ILE A 97 5.23 -19.55 -8.98
N LEU A 98 5.52 -20.86 -9.01
CA LEU A 98 6.39 -21.46 -10.02
C LEU A 98 5.58 -21.74 -11.28
N MET A 99 5.98 -21.12 -12.37
CA MET A 99 5.30 -21.21 -13.66
C MET A 99 6.30 -21.64 -14.73
N ASN A 100 5.78 -22.10 -15.87
CA ASN A 100 6.63 -22.41 -17.02
C ASN A 100 7.44 -21.16 -17.42
N PRO A 101 8.77 -21.25 -17.59
CA PRO A 101 9.60 -20.10 -17.96
C PRO A 101 9.16 -19.38 -19.25
N GLN A 102 8.45 -20.09 -20.16
CA GLN A 102 7.90 -19.46 -21.36
C GLN A 102 6.86 -18.38 -21.05
N THR A 103 6.20 -18.43 -19.89
CA THR A 103 5.33 -17.36 -19.42
C THR A 103 6.09 -16.04 -19.32
N TRP A 104 7.30 -16.08 -18.78
CA TRP A 104 8.15 -14.90 -18.60
C TRP A 104 8.85 -14.45 -19.89
N VAL A 105 9.00 -15.34 -20.86
CA VAL A 105 9.41 -14.98 -22.22
C VAL A 105 8.26 -14.24 -22.92
N ALA A 106 7.05 -14.77 -22.86
CA ALA A 106 5.87 -14.18 -23.50
C ALA A 106 5.56 -12.78 -22.95
N SER A 107 5.59 -12.61 -21.63
CA SER A 107 5.33 -11.33 -20.97
C SER A 107 6.49 -10.32 -21.04
N GLY A 108 7.65 -10.71 -21.61
CA GLY A 108 8.82 -9.84 -21.72
C GLY A 108 9.68 -9.69 -20.46
N HIS A 109 9.27 -10.26 -19.32
CA HIS A 109 10.01 -10.11 -18.05
C HIS A 109 11.46 -10.61 -18.10
N LEU A 110 11.75 -11.67 -18.84
CA LEU A 110 13.13 -12.14 -18.95
C LEU A 110 14.03 -11.21 -19.75
N GLY A 111 13.45 -10.44 -20.67
CA GLY A 111 14.21 -9.53 -21.53
C GLY A 111 14.29 -8.08 -21.04
N GLY A 112 13.21 -7.57 -20.40
CA GLY A 112 13.05 -6.15 -20.13
C GLY A 112 12.81 -5.77 -18.66
N PHE A 113 12.54 -6.72 -17.76
CA PHE A 113 12.29 -6.40 -16.35
C PHE A 113 13.60 -6.20 -15.58
N SER A 114 14.22 -5.03 -15.75
CA SER A 114 15.55 -4.75 -15.24
C SER A 114 15.70 -3.28 -14.87
N ASP A 115 16.49 -3.02 -13.80
CA ASP A 115 16.88 -1.69 -13.35
C ASP A 115 18.27 -1.31 -13.88
N PRO A 116 18.50 -0.01 -14.18
CA PRO A 116 19.81 0.51 -14.53
C PRO A 116 20.70 0.61 -13.28
N LEU A 117 21.67 -0.28 -13.15
CA LEU A 117 22.51 -0.45 -11.98
C LEU A 117 23.90 0.13 -12.20
N MET A 118 24.43 0.87 -11.23
CA MET A 118 25.83 1.28 -11.15
C MET A 118 26.39 1.15 -9.74
N ASP A 119 27.71 0.96 -9.61
CA ASP A 119 28.42 0.86 -8.34
C ASP A 119 29.32 2.08 -8.14
N CYS A 120 29.39 2.63 -6.94
CA CYS A 120 30.43 3.59 -6.59
C CYS A 120 31.76 2.86 -6.45
N LYS A 121 32.80 3.30 -7.19
CA LYS A 121 34.14 2.64 -7.14
C LYS A 121 34.86 2.88 -5.83
N GLU A 122 34.45 3.90 -5.05
CA GLU A 122 35.08 4.27 -3.78
C GLU A 122 34.50 3.49 -2.60
N CYS A 123 33.20 3.68 -2.30
CA CYS A 123 32.56 3.01 -1.15
C CYS A 123 32.01 1.61 -1.48
N LYS A 124 32.01 1.21 -2.76
CA LYS A 124 31.49 -0.07 -3.25
C LYS A 124 29.96 -0.25 -3.09
N GLU A 125 29.27 0.79 -2.71
CA GLU A 125 27.81 0.76 -2.65
C GLU A 125 27.19 0.82 -4.03
N ARG A 126 25.99 0.30 -4.11
CA ARG A 126 25.26 0.01 -5.34
C ARG A 126 24.01 0.85 -5.41
N PHE A 127 23.72 1.44 -6.59
CA PHE A 127 22.64 2.39 -6.79
C PHE A 127 21.92 2.14 -8.11
N ARG A 128 20.67 2.57 -8.16
CA ARG A 128 19.92 2.75 -9.41
C ARG A 128 20.31 4.10 -10.01
N ALA A 129 20.73 4.08 -11.26
CA ALA A 129 21.16 5.30 -11.95
C ALA A 129 20.00 6.29 -12.17
N ASP A 130 18.82 5.79 -12.53
CA ASP A 130 17.59 6.58 -12.68
C ASP A 130 17.22 7.32 -11.38
N LYS A 131 17.25 6.65 -10.23
CA LYS A 131 16.91 7.27 -8.94
C LYS A 131 17.90 8.35 -8.50
N ILE A 132 19.20 8.12 -8.70
CA ILE A 132 20.21 9.15 -8.41
C ILE A 132 19.98 10.41 -9.26
N ILE A 133 19.57 10.24 -10.52
CA ILE A 133 19.26 11.36 -11.41
C ILE A 133 18.02 12.10 -10.93
N GLU A 134 16.95 11.38 -10.60
CA GLU A 134 15.70 11.95 -10.10
C GLU A 134 15.90 12.73 -8.80
N ASP A 135 16.57 12.10 -7.82
CA ASP A 135 16.85 12.72 -6.52
C ASP A 135 17.70 13.98 -6.69
N PHE A 136 18.75 13.93 -7.53
CA PHE A 136 19.59 15.09 -7.81
C PHE A 136 18.82 16.22 -8.52
N ALA A 137 17.99 15.87 -9.50
CA ALA A 137 17.19 16.87 -10.23
C ALA A 137 16.17 17.55 -9.29
N GLN A 138 15.55 16.80 -8.39
CA GLN A 138 14.64 17.32 -7.37
C GLN A 138 15.36 18.24 -6.38
N GLU A 139 16.54 17.84 -5.87
CA GLU A 139 17.33 18.65 -4.93
C GLU A 139 17.83 19.98 -5.52
N HIS A 140 17.99 20.03 -6.84
CA HIS A 140 18.56 21.19 -7.54
C HIS A 140 17.55 21.95 -8.40
N ASP A 141 16.25 21.64 -8.28
CA ASP A 141 15.17 22.23 -9.07
C ASP A 141 15.43 22.15 -10.60
N ILE A 142 15.99 21.01 -11.07
CA ILE A 142 16.25 20.78 -12.49
C ILE A 142 15.01 20.13 -13.11
N GLU A 143 14.44 20.81 -14.10
CA GLU A 143 13.35 20.25 -14.91
C GLU A 143 13.90 19.24 -15.91
N LEU A 144 13.46 17.98 -15.80
CA LEU A 144 13.85 16.90 -16.71
C LEU A 144 12.94 16.90 -17.94
N GLU A 145 13.51 16.69 -19.12
CA GLU A 145 12.78 16.68 -20.40
C GLU A 145 11.74 15.56 -20.49
N SER A 146 11.94 14.47 -19.76
CA SER A 146 11.05 13.30 -19.69
C SER A 146 11.40 12.46 -18.48
N SER A 147 10.54 11.48 -18.14
CA SER A 147 10.85 10.47 -17.10
C SER A 147 12.17 9.75 -17.39
N VAL A 148 13.00 9.60 -16.36
CA VAL A 148 14.33 8.96 -16.45
C VAL A 148 14.23 7.48 -16.80
N ASP A 149 13.13 6.82 -16.43
CA ASP A 149 12.92 5.40 -16.73
C ASP A 149 12.97 5.06 -18.23
N GLY A 150 12.63 6.02 -19.10
CA GLY A 150 12.71 5.89 -20.54
C GLY A 150 14.07 6.23 -21.17
N TRP A 151 15.06 6.66 -20.38
CA TRP A 151 16.34 7.08 -20.91
C TRP A 151 17.25 5.90 -21.27
N SER A 152 18.08 6.08 -22.30
CA SER A 152 19.16 5.13 -22.57
C SER A 152 20.24 5.17 -21.50
N GLN A 153 20.98 4.08 -21.34
CA GLN A 153 22.11 4.01 -20.39
C GLN A 153 23.15 5.10 -20.66
N GLU A 154 23.39 5.40 -21.94
CA GLU A 154 24.33 6.43 -22.40
C GLU A 154 23.83 7.82 -21.98
N LYS A 155 22.52 8.12 -22.12
CA LYS A 155 21.93 9.40 -21.70
C LYS A 155 22.00 9.57 -20.18
N MET A 156 21.66 8.51 -19.42
CA MET A 156 21.77 8.52 -17.95
C MET A 156 23.23 8.75 -17.51
N LYS A 157 24.18 8.04 -18.12
CA LYS A 157 25.60 8.18 -17.79
C LYS A 157 26.14 9.56 -18.10
N ALA A 158 25.77 10.12 -19.27
CA ALA A 158 26.17 11.48 -19.66
C ALA A 158 25.60 12.51 -18.66
N PHE A 159 24.33 12.40 -18.28
CA PHE A 159 23.73 13.31 -17.31
C PHE A 159 24.42 13.27 -15.93
N ILE A 160 24.77 12.06 -15.44
CA ILE A 160 25.49 11.88 -14.17
C ILE A 160 26.89 12.51 -14.24
N ASP A 161 27.61 12.30 -15.34
CA ASP A 161 28.96 12.81 -15.52
C ASP A 161 28.96 14.34 -15.74
N ASP A 162 28.07 14.87 -16.57
CA ASP A 162 27.98 16.30 -16.91
C ASP A 162 27.59 17.15 -15.69
N ASN A 163 26.71 16.64 -14.83
CA ASN A 163 26.29 17.32 -13.61
C ASN A 163 27.15 16.99 -12.40
N ASN A 164 28.22 16.20 -12.56
CA ASN A 164 29.08 15.75 -11.45
C ASN A 164 28.30 15.21 -10.27
N ILE A 165 27.26 14.38 -10.49
CA ILE A 165 26.39 13.90 -9.43
C ILE A 165 27.20 13.11 -8.40
N PRO A 166 27.16 13.47 -7.10
CA PRO A 166 27.92 12.77 -6.07
C PRO A 166 27.27 11.45 -5.68
N CYS A 167 28.10 10.51 -5.25
CA CYS A 167 27.62 9.30 -4.59
C CYS A 167 26.84 9.68 -3.32
N PRO A 168 25.60 9.24 -3.14
CA PRO A 168 24.80 9.57 -1.96
C PRO A 168 25.44 9.17 -0.64
N SER A 169 26.26 8.09 -0.65
CA SER A 169 26.87 7.56 0.59
C SER A 169 28.21 8.19 0.93
N CYS A 170 29.07 8.46 -0.06
CA CYS A 170 30.43 8.92 0.24
C CYS A 170 30.81 10.26 -0.39
N GLY A 171 29.92 10.88 -1.15
CA GLY A 171 30.11 12.19 -1.79
C GLY A 171 31.14 12.22 -2.94
N LYS A 172 31.65 11.07 -3.39
CA LYS A 172 32.63 11.00 -4.50
C LYS A 172 31.97 10.81 -5.84
N HIS A 173 32.61 11.34 -6.91
CA HIS A 173 32.12 11.21 -8.29
C HIS A 173 32.90 10.12 -9.03
N ASN A 174 32.72 8.86 -8.67
CA ASN A 174 33.46 7.77 -9.31
C ASN A 174 32.59 6.53 -9.41
N PHE A 175 31.77 6.47 -10.46
CA PHE A 175 30.87 5.35 -10.71
C PHE A 175 31.40 4.42 -11.80
N THR A 176 30.89 3.18 -11.79
CA THR A 176 31.04 2.24 -12.90
C THR A 176 30.12 2.63 -14.06
N ASP A 177 30.30 1.96 -15.21
CA ASP A 177 29.29 2.02 -16.26
C ASP A 177 27.96 1.43 -15.75
N ILE A 178 26.85 1.90 -16.36
CA ILE A 178 25.51 1.43 -16.05
C ILE A 178 25.30 0.07 -16.71
N ARG A 179 24.73 -0.88 -15.97
CA ARG A 179 24.38 -2.21 -16.47
C ARG A 179 22.93 -2.54 -16.11
N GLN A 180 22.25 -3.27 -16.95
CA GLN A 180 20.89 -3.76 -16.64
C GLN A 180 20.97 -4.94 -15.67
N PHE A 181 20.14 -4.87 -14.63
CA PHE A 181 20.02 -5.91 -13.61
C PHE A 181 18.59 -6.43 -13.60
N ASN A 182 18.39 -7.67 -14.06
CA ASN A 182 17.08 -8.30 -14.09
C ASN A 182 16.59 -8.59 -12.65
N LEU A 183 15.38 -8.13 -12.33
CA LEU A 183 14.79 -8.21 -11.00
C LEU A 183 14.16 -9.55 -10.66
N MET A 184 14.10 -10.52 -11.59
CA MET A 184 13.52 -11.83 -11.31
C MET A 184 14.46 -12.68 -10.45
N PHE A 185 13.93 -13.23 -9.36
CA PHE A 185 14.62 -14.28 -8.61
C PHE A 185 14.64 -15.57 -9.42
N LYS A 186 15.85 -16.09 -9.63
CA LYS A 186 16.12 -17.33 -10.34
C LYS A 186 16.35 -18.46 -9.35
N THR A 187 15.77 -19.64 -9.63
CA THR A 187 16.00 -20.88 -8.88
C THR A 187 15.97 -22.08 -9.81
N PHE A 188 16.07 -23.28 -9.29
CA PHE A 188 16.16 -24.50 -10.07
C PHE A 188 15.13 -25.52 -9.59
N GLN A 189 14.55 -26.26 -10.52
CA GLN A 189 13.68 -27.40 -10.25
C GLN A 189 14.43 -28.70 -10.51
N GLY A 190 14.40 -29.62 -9.54
CA GLY A 190 15.12 -30.90 -9.63
C GLY A 190 16.50 -30.85 -8.98
N VAL A 191 17.37 -31.79 -9.37
CA VAL A 191 18.66 -32.03 -8.68
C VAL A 191 19.87 -31.35 -9.33
N THR A 192 19.71 -30.77 -10.50
CA THR A 192 20.79 -30.12 -11.24
C THR A 192 20.50 -28.64 -11.49
N GLU A 193 21.53 -27.81 -11.26
CA GLU A 193 21.49 -26.37 -11.48
C GLU A 193 21.92 -26.04 -12.92
N ASP A 194 21.09 -26.33 -13.89
CA ASP A 194 21.33 -26.08 -15.29
C ASP A 194 20.21 -25.23 -15.95
N ALA A 195 20.45 -24.82 -17.20
CA ALA A 195 19.51 -23.99 -17.95
C ALA A 195 18.15 -24.63 -18.16
N LYS A 196 18.09 -25.98 -18.24
CA LYS A 196 16.83 -26.71 -18.49
C LYS A 196 15.95 -26.76 -17.26
N ASN A 197 16.57 -26.73 -16.07
CA ASN A 197 15.92 -26.80 -14.77
C ASN A 197 15.69 -25.43 -14.16
N THR A 198 16.08 -24.35 -14.86
CA THR A 198 15.88 -22.98 -14.38
C THR A 198 14.41 -22.63 -14.36
N VAL A 199 13.93 -22.15 -13.20
CA VAL A 199 12.62 -21.56 -13.00
C VAL A 199 12.78 -20.24 -12.27
N TYR A 200 11.72 -19.43 -12.25
CA TYR A 200 11.74 -18.10 -11.64
C TYR A 200 10.62 -17.99 -10.64
N LEU A 201 10.86 -17.25 -9.56
CA LEU A 201 9.80 -16.78 -8.67
C LEU A 201 9.06 -15.66 -9.40
N ARG A 202 7.74 -15.72 -9.43
CA ARG A 202 6.93 -14.73 -10.15
C ARG A 202 7.14 -13.32 -9.60
N PRO A 203 7.38 -12.30 -10.46
CA PRO A 203 7.54 -10.90 -10.04
C PRO A 203 6.20 -10.18 -9.89
N GLU A 204 5.10 -10.79 -10.36
CA GLU A 204 3.72 -10.30 -10.29
C GLU A 204 2.72 -11.44 -10.37
N THR A 205 1.49 -11.19 -9.97
CA THR A 205 0.41 -12.18 -10.01
C THR A 205 -0.38 -12.17 -11.34
N ALA A 206 -0.29 -11.09 -12.13
CA ALA A 206 -1.01 -10.89 -13.39
C ALA A 206 -0.85 -12.03 -14.39
N GLN A 207 0.38 -12.47 -14.62
CA GLN A 207 0.66 -13.48 -15.65
C GLN A 207 -0.01 -14.84 -15.37
N GLY A 208 -0.20 -15.18 -14.08
CA GLY A 208 -0.99 -16.33 -13.67
C GLY A 208 -2.45 -16.24 -14.11
N ILE A 209 -2.99 -15.03 -14.12
CA ILE A 209 -4.36 -14.75 -14.57
C ILE A 209 -4.45 -14.89 -16.09
N PHE A 210 -3.55 -14.26 -16.84
CA PHE A 210 -3.56 -14.30 -18.32
C PHE A 210 -3.47 -15.71 -18.88
N VAL A 211 -2.54 -16.54 -18.36
CA VAL A 211 -2.41 -17.92 -18.84
C VAL A 211 -3.62 -18.79 -18.50
N ASN A 212 -4.43 -18.38 -17.52
CA ASN A 212 -5.67 -19.07 -17.13
C ASN A 212 -6.95 -18.45 -17.70
N PHE A 213 -6.85 -17.38 -18.50
CA PHE A 213 -8.02 -16.68 -19.04
C PHE A 213 -9.05 -17.64 -19.65
N LYS A 214 -8.66 -18.51 -20.60
CA LYS A 214 -9.57 -19.46 -21.24
C LYS A 214 -10.16 -20.48 -20.27
N ASN A 215 -9.37 -20.96 -19.32
CA ASN A 215 -9.85 -21.91 -18.31
C ASN A 215 -10.95 -21.28 -17.46
N VAL A 216 -10.71 -20.07 -16.99
CA VAL A 216 -11.65 -19.34 -16.12
C VAL A 216 -12.90 -18.95 -16.91
N ALA A 217 -12.77 -18.36 -18.09
CA ALA A 217 -13.91 -17.98 -18.94
C ALA A 217 -14.83 -19.19 -19.21
N ARG A 218 -14.25 -20.35 -19.54
CA ARG A 218 -15.00 -21.58 -19.80
C ARG A 218 -15.68 -22.13 -18.55
N THR A 219 -15.00 -22.18 -17.43
CA THR A 219 -15.51 -22.83 -16.20
C THR A 219 -16.49 -21.96 -15.44
N SER A 220 -16.26 -20.64 -15.39
CA SER A 220 -17.17 -19.68 -14.76
C SER A 220 -18.38 -19.31 -15.62
N ARG A 221 -18.31 -19.57 -16.93
CA ARG A 221 -19.32 -19.16 -17.94
C ARG A 221 -19.58 -17.66 -17.94
N LYS A 222 -18.61 -16.86 -17.49
CA LYS A 222 -18.70 -15.40 -17.51
C LYS A 222 -18.63 -14.90 -18.96
N LYS A 223 -19.40 -13.87 -19.25
CA LYS A 223 -19.32 -13.09 -20.48
C LYS A 223 -18.50 -11.81 -20.20
N ILE A 224 -17.88 -11.28 -21.22
CA ILE A 224 -17.22 -9.97 -21.16
C ILE A 224 -18.31 -8.87 -21.03
N PRO A 225 -18.17 -7.89 -20.09
CA PRO A 225 -16.97 -7.70 -19.25
C PRO A 225 -16.95 -8.61 -18.02
N PHE A 226 -15.76 -9.16 -17.66
CA PHE A 226 -15.58 -9.85 -16.40
C PHE A 226 -14.12 -9.75 -15.93
N GLY A 227 -13.90 -9.83 -14.62
CA GLY A 227 -12.57 -9.78 -14.02
C GLY A 227 -12.16 -11.10 -13.37
N ILE A 228 -10.86 -11.31 -13.30
CA ILE A 228 -10.23 -12.42 -12.57
C ILE A 228 -9.29 -11.81 -11.56
N GLY A 229 -9.57 -12.02 -10.27
CA GLY A 229 -8.73 -11.48 -9.19
C GLY A 229 -7.92 -12.55 -8.50
N GLN A 230 -6.76 -12.16 -8.00
CA GLN A 230 -5.85 -13.00 -7.25
C GLN A 230 -5.21 -12.21 -6.10
N ILE A 231 -5.03 -12.88 -4.96
CA ILE A 231 -4.14 -12.44 -3.88
C ILE A 231 -2.99 -13.43 -3.82
N GLY A 232 -1.75 -12.94 -3.86
CA GLY A 232 -0.62 -13.88 -3.83
C GLY A 232 0.73 -13.20 -3.66
N LYS A 233 1.71 -14.01 -3.24
CA LYS A 233 3.11 -13.62 -3.11
C LYS A 233 3.73 -13.34 -4.47
N SER A 234 4.55 -12.28 -4.51
CA SER A 234 5.41 -11.91 -5.61
C SER A 234 6.80 -11.56 -5.11
N PHE A 235 7.80 -11.62 -6.00
CA PHE A 235 9.20 -11.54 -5.64
C PHE A 235 9.95 -10.68 -6.64
N ARG A 236 10.60 -9.61 -6.15
CA ARG A 236 11.45 -8.75 -6.98
C ARG A 236 12.79 -8.56 -6.28
N ASN A 237 13.87 -8.90 -6.93
CA ASN A 237 15.21 -8.76 -6.38
C ASN A 237 15.64 -7.27 -6.37
N GLU A 238 14.89 -6.46 -5.64
CA GLU A 238 15.07 -5.02 -5.53
C GLU A 238 16.50 -4.66 -5.13
N ILE A 239 17.08 -3.68 -5.81
CA ILE A 239 18.44 -3.18 -5.55
C ILE A 239 18.45 -2.30 -4.30
N THR A 240 17.46 -1.41 -4.20
CA THR A 240 17.31 -0.44 -3.12
C THR A 240 15.97 -0.63 -2.38
N PRO A 241 15.79 -1.78 -1.68
CA PRO A 241 14.61 -1.95 -0.85
C PRO A 241 14.66 -0.95 0.32
N GLY A 242 13.50 -0.47 0.79
CA GLY A 242 13.50 0.56 1.85
C GLY A 242 12.11 0.92 2.33
N ASN A 243 12.08 1.94 3.20
CA ASN A 243 10.86 2.49 3.77
C ASN A 243 9.98 1.41 4.45
N PHE A 244 10.60 0.62 5.35
CA PHE A 244 9.94 -0.44 6.11
C PHE A 244 9.30 -1.49 5.19
N THR A 245 7.99 -1.76 5.30
CA THR A 245 7.27 -2.73 4.45
C THR A 245 6.82 -2.16 3.10
N PHE A 246 7.18 -0.91 2.78
CA PHE A 246 6.78 -0.27 1.52
C PHE A 246 7.46 -0.87 0.29
N ARG A 247 8.78 -1.14 0.35
CA ARG A 247 9.55 -1.76 -0.73
C ARG A 247 10.41 -2.89 -0.21
N THR A 248 9.95 -4.11 -0.43
CA THR A 248 10.57 -5.35 0.02
C THR A 248 10.82 -6.28 -1.17
N ARG A 249 11.66 -7.30 -1.00
CA ARG A 249 11.95 -8.28 -2.06
C ARG A 249 10.92 -9.39 -2.18
N GLU A 250 10.22 -9.67 -1.09
CA GLU A 250 9.08 -10.57 -1.01
C GLU A 250 7.89 -9.77 -0.51
N PHE A 251 6.81 -9.74 -1.28
CA PHE A 251 5.61 -8.96 -0.97
C PHE A 251 4.36 -9.71 -1.44
N GLU A 252 3.20 -9.16 -1.16
CA GLU A 252 1.93 -9.75 -1.57
C GLU A 252 1.13 -8.72 -2.38
N GLN A 253 0.59 -9.16 -3.52
CA GLN A 253 -0.27 -8.36 -4.38
C GLN A 253 -1.73 -8.80 -4.25
N MET A 254 -2.62 -7.85 -4.42
CA MET A 254 -4.05 -8.02 -4.66
C MET A 254 -4.33 -7.43 -6.03
N GLU A 255 -4.55 -8.27 -7.01
CA GLU A 255 -4.54 -7.88 -8.42
C GLU A 255 -5.80 -8.39 -9.12
N LEU A 256 -6.39 -7.55 -9.95
CA LEU A 256 -7.55 -7.85 -10.76
C LEU A 256 -7.23 -7.56 -12.22
N GLU A 257 -7.41 -8.56 -13.08
CA GLU A 257 -7.41 -8.37 -14.53
C GLU A 257 -8.84 -8.33 -15.02
N PHE A 258 -9.31 -7.15 -15.39
CA PHE A 258 -10.67 -6.94 -15.85
C PHE A 258 -10.73 -6.90 -17.37
N PHE A 259 -11.27 -7.96 -17.94
CA PHE A 259 -11.40 -8.16 -19.38
C PHE A 259 -12.63 -7.42 -19.90
N CYS A 260 -12.43 -6.52 -20.84
CA CYS A 260 -13.49 -5.73 -21.45
C CYS A 260 -13.44 -5.81 -23.00
N LYS A 261 -14.47 -5.29 -23.65
CA LYS A 261 -14.52 -5.18 -25.08
C LYS A 261 -13.59 -4.05 -25.55
N PRO A 262 -12.80 -4.23 -26.64
CA PRO A 262 -12.08 -3.13 -27.26
C PRO A 262 -12.98 -1.90 -27.47
N ASP A 263 -12.41 -0.70 -27.33
CA ASP A 263 -13.10 0.60 -27.40
C ASP A 263 -14.03 0.95 -26.22
N THR A 264 -14.17 0.06 -25.20
CA THR A 264 -14.84 0.36 -23.92
C THR A 264 -13.86 0.50 -22.76
N ASP A 265 -12.58 0.33 -23.03
CA ASP A 265 -11.47 0.28 -22.09
C ASP A 265 -11.36 1.56 -21.25
N LEU A 266 -11.39 2.74 -21.86
CA LEU A 266 -11.26 4.01 -21.14
C LEU A 266 -12.46 4.28 -20.19
N GLU A 267 -13.65 3.80 -20.50
CA GLU A 267 -14.79 3.89 -19.57
C GLU A 267 -14.58 3.01 -18.35
N TRP A 268 -14.09 1.78 -18.56
CA TRP A 268 -13.76 0.86 -17.48
C TRP A 268 -12.53 1.31 -16.68
N PHE A 269 -11.56 1.93 -17.32
CA PHE A 269 -10.40 2.54 -16.66
C PHE A 269 -10.85 3.64 -15.67
N ALA A 270 -11.70 4.56 -16.10
CA ALA A 270 -12.28 5.59 -15.25
C ALA A 270 -13.09 4.97 -14.09
N TYR A 271 -13.95 3.98 -14.38
CA TYR A 271 -14.73 3.27 -13.38
C TYR A 271 -13.84 2.66 -12.28
N TRP A 272 -12.76 1.94 -12.65
CA TRP A 272 -11.90 1.29 -11.69
C TRP A 272 -11.08 2.29 -10.87
N LYS A 273 -10.68 3.43 -11.43
CA LYS A 273 -10.05 4.53 -10.67
C LYS A 273 -10.95 4.99 -9.52
N ASP A 274 -12.19 5.35 -9.83
CA ASP A 274 -13.14 5.84 -8.82
C ASP A 274 -13.48 4.75 -7.80
N PHE A 275 -13.64 3.51 -8.24
CA PHE A 275 -13.95 2.37 -7.39
C PHE A 275 -12.84 2.08 -6.39
N CYS A 276 -11.57 2.11 -6.82
CA CYS A 276 -10.41 1.89 -5.97
C CYS A 276 -10.24 2.99 -4.92
N VAL A 277 -10.38 4.26 -5.30
CA VAL A 277 -10.35 5.40 -4.36
C VAL A 277 -11.48 5.28 -3.33
N SER A 278 -12.69 4.96 -3.77
CA SER A 278 -13.84 4.79 -2.87
C SER A 278 -13.58 3.69 -1.83
N TRP A 279 -13.00 2.55 -2.24
CA TRP A 279 -12.68 1.46 -1.31
C TRP A 279 -11.68 1.87 -0.23
N LEU A 280 -10.64 2.65 -0.57
CA LEU A 280 -9.68 3.17 0.40
C LEU A 280 -10.35 4.10 1.43
N LYS A 281 -11.22 4.99 0.97
CA LYS A 281 -11.99 5.90 1.81
C LYS A 281 -12.99 5.17 2.71
N ASP A 282 -13.70 4.17 2.16
CA ASP A 282 -14.63 3.31 2.91
C ASP A 282 -13.93 2.58 4.07
N LEU A 283 -12.62 2.41 4.02
CA LEU A 283 -11.81 1.79 5.07
C LEU A 283 -11.04 2.80 5.94
N GLY A 284 -11.30 4.10 5.78
CA GLY A 284 -10.88 5.15 6.70
C GLY A 284 -9.72 6.03 6.25
N LEU A 285 -9.19 5.88 5.02
CA LEU A 285 -8.24 6.86 4.49
C LEU A 285 -8.97 8.15 4.09
N LYS A 286 -8.35 9.29 4.32
CA LYS A 286 -8.95 10.61 4.10
C LYS A 286 -8.58 11.17 2.74
N ASP A 287 -9.40 12.14 2.25
CA ASP A 287 -9.16 12.79 0.96
C ASP A 287 -7.81 13.52 0.91
N GLU A 288 -7.42 14.17 2.00
CA GLU A 288 -6.14 14.88 2.10
C GLU A 288 -4.91 13.96 2.15
N GLU A 289 -5.10 12.67 2.42
CA GLU A 289 -4.05 11.65 2.46
C GLU A 289 -3.89 10.92 1.12
N LEU A 290 -4.79 11.15 0.16
CA LEU A 290 -4.83 10.46 -1.14
C LEU A 290 -4.70 11.45 -2.30
N ARG A 291 -4.02 11.04 -3.35
CA ARG A 291 -4.08 11.72 -4.64
C ARG A 291 -4.05 10.73 -5.80
N ILE A 292 -4.57 11.16 -6.93
CA ILE A 292 -4.46 10.43 -8.20
C ILE A 292 -3.39 11.13 -9.03
N ARG A 293 -2.45 10.35 -9.58
CA ARG A 293 -1.45 10.79 -10.53
C ARG A 293 -1.64 10.04 -11.84
N ASP A 294 -2.13 10.73 -12.85
CA ASP A 294 -2.19 10.18 -14.20
C ASP A 294 -0.79 10.28 -14.84
N HIS A 295 -0.35 9.20 -15.50
CA HIS A 295 0.94 9.17 -16.17
C HIS A 295 0.89 9.92 -17.49
N ASP A 296 1.94 10.69 -17.79
CA ASP A 296 2.14 11.29 -19.08
C ASP A 296 2.48 10.22 -20.13
N LYS A 297 2.29 10.54 -21.42
CA LYS A 297 2.49 9.57 -22.52
C LYS A 297 3.90 9.01 -22.57
N GLU A 298 4.88 9.79 -22.14
CA GLU A 298 6.30 9.45 -22.11
C GLU A 298 6.65 8.49 -20.96
N GLU A 299 5.80 8.42 -19.93
CA GLU A 299 5.96 7.53 -18.78
C GLU A 299 5.26 6.18 -18.98
N LEU A 300 4.35 6.09 -19.95
CA LEU A 300 3.57 4.87 -20.16
C LEU A 300 4.48 3.70 -20.51
N SER A 301 4.24 2.57 -19.84
CA SER A 301 4.81 1.30 -20.25
C SER A 301 4.39 0.97 -21.69
N PHE A 302 5.25 0.28 -22.43
CA PHE A 302 5.03 -0.06 -23.84
C PHE A 302 3.75 -0.89 -24.13
N TYR A 303 3.16 -1.47 -23.11
CA TYR A 303 1.92 -2.25 -23.16
C TYR A 303 0.69 -1.44 -22.72
N SER A 304 0.86 -0.24 -22.22
CA SER A 304 -0.23 0.54 -21.60
C SER A 304 -0.68 1.69 -22.48
N LYS A 305 -2.00 1.83 -22.63
CA LYS A 305 -2.66 2.97 -23.29
C LYS A 305 -2.90 4.13 -22.31
N ALA A 306 -3.12 3.83 -21.05
CA ALA A 306 -3.29 4.77 -19.95
C ALA A 306 -2.86 4.12 -18.63
N THR A 307 -2.25 4.88 -17.74
CA THR A 307 -1.88 4.45 -16.39
C THR A 307 -2.15 5.57 -15.41
N SER A 308 -2.66 5.22 -14.24
CA SER A 308 -2.83 6.13 -13.12
C SER A 308 -2.41 5.47 -11.83
N ASP A 309 -1.70 6.22 -10.98
CA ASP A 309 -1.39 5.79 -9.62
C ASP A 309 -2.35 6.44 -8.64
N ILE A 310 -2.81 5.67 -7.64
CA ILE A 310 -3.39 6.22 -6.43
C ILE A 310 -2.30 6.20 -5.38
N GLU A 311 -1.90 7.38 -4.92
CA GLU A 311 -0.82 7.56 -3.97
C GLU A 311 -1.36 7.96 -2.59
N PHE A 312 -0.65 7.55 -1.54
CA PHE A 312 -0.91 7.93 -0.15
C PHE A 312 0.25 8.79 0.38
N LEU A 313 -0.09 9.76 1.21
CA LEU A 313 0.89 10.63 1.88
C LEU A 313 1.46 9.94 3.11
N PHE A 314 2.52 9.16 2.90
CA PHE A 314 3.30 8.57 4.00
C PHE A 314 4.14 9.63 4.73
N PRO A 315 4.63 9.36 5.95
CA PRO A 315 5.57 10.27 6.61
C PRO A 315 6.88 10.55 5.84
N PHE A 316 7.22 9.72 4.86
CA PHE A 316 8.36 9.92 3.96
C PHE A 316 7.98 10.58 2.62
N GLY A 317 6.75 11.03 2.46
CA GLY A 317 6.24 11.63 1.23
C GLY A 317 5.22 10.77 0.49
N TRP A 318 4.82 11.22 -0.69
CA TRP A 318 3.86 10.51 -1.53
C TRP A 318 4.41 9.16 -2.00
N GLY A 319 3.61 8.13 -1.88
CA GLY A 319 3.96 6.78 -2.31
C GLY A 319 2.78 6.06 -2.94
N GLU A 320 3.06 5.37 -4.03
CA GLU A 320 2.08 4.59 -4.78
C GLU A 320 1.49 3.47 -3.93
N LEU A 321 0.17 3.42 -3.84
CA LEU A 321 -0.58 2.30 -3.29
C LEU A 321 -1.10 1.38 -4.38
N TRP A 322 -1.68 1.97 -5.42
CA TRP A 322 -2.41 1.30 -6.48
C TRP A 322 -1.95 1.78 -7.83
N GLY A 323 -1.51 0.89 -8.68
CA GLY A 323 -1.37 1.12 -10.10
C GLY A 323 -2.65 0.66 -10.82
N ILE A 324 -3.19 1.49 -11.69
CA ILE A 324 -4.31 1.15 -12.56
C ILE A 324 -3.87 1.36 -13.99
N ALA A 325 -3.82 0.28 -14.77
CA ALA A 325 -3.34 0.32 -16.15
C ALA A 325 -4.40 -0.18 -17.14
N ASP A 326 -4.53 0.51 -18.25
CA ASP A 326 -5.17 -0.03 -19.45
C ASP A 326 -4.09 -0.74 -20.28
N ARG A 327 -4.04 -2.06 -20.15
CA ARG A 327 -3.03 -2.93 -20.79
C ARG A 327 -3.39 -3.33 -22.22
N THR A 328 -4.51 -2.84 -22.74
CA THR A 328 -5.05 -3.22 -24.05
C THR A 328 -5.18 -4.76 -24.20
N ASP A 329 -4.89 -5.31 -25.34
CA ASP A 329 -4.85 -6.77 -25.61
C ASP A 329 -3.43 -7.36 -25.54
N TYR A 330 -2.47 -6.57 -25.05
CA TYR A 330 -1.03 -6.88 -25.14
C TYR A 330 -0.67 -8.27 -24.57
N ASP A 331 -1.01 -8.53 -23.31
CA ASP A 331 -0.60 -9.77 -22.63
C ASP A 331 -1.21 -11.01 -23.28
N LEU A 332 -2.51 -10.98 -23.57
CA LEU A 332 -3.18 -12.11 -24.24
C LEU A 332 -2.61 -12.35 -25.64
N THR A 333 -2.29 -11.28 -26.38
CA THR A 333 -1.66 -11.38 -27.71
C THR A 333 -0.27 -12.01 -27.59
N CYS A 334 0.58 -11.55 -26.69
CA CYS A 334 1.91 -12.11 -26.46
C CYS A 334 1.86 -13.59 -26.07
N HIS A 335 0.97 -13.94 -25.13
CA HIS A 335 0.78 -15.35 -24.74
C HIS A 335 0.24 -16.22 -25.88
N GLN A 336 -0.68 -15.71 -26.69
CA GLN A 336 -1.18 -16.39 -27.87
C GLN A 336 -0.05 -16.63 -28.88
N GLU A 337 0.78 -15.62 -29.13
CA GLU A 337 1.89 -15.72 -30.06
C GLU A 337 2.95 -16.73 -29.64
N VAL A 338 3.32 -16.77 -28.38
CA VAL A 338 4.35 -17.69 -27.87
C VAL A 338 3.78 -19.09 -27.71
N SER A 339 2.60 -19.25 -27.12
CA SER A 339 2.00 -20.57 -26.85
C SER A 339 1.35 -21.23 -28.09
N LYS A 340 0.99 -20.45 -29.12
CA LYS A 340 0.19 -20.84 -30.27
C LYS A 340 -1.24 -21.29 -29.89
N VAL A 341 -1.72 -20.96 -28.69
CA VAL A 341 -3.08 -21.26 -28.26
C VAL A 341 -3.97 -20.05 -28.55
N ASP A 342 -5.13 -20.26 -29.19
CA ASP A 342 -6.12 -19.22 -29.49
C ASP A 342 -6.70 -18.66 -28.18
N LEU A 343 -6.38 -17.42 -27.84
CA LEU A 343 -6.87 -16.68 -26.65
C LEU A 343 -7.99 -15.69 -27.00
N THR A 344 -8.51 -15.69 -28.23
CA THR A 344 -9.63 -14.83 -28.63
C THR A 344 -10.91 -15.18 -27.86
N TYR A 345 -11.71 -14.19 -27.53
CA TYR A 345 -13.06 -14.34 -27.04
C TYR A 345 -14.07 -14.31 -28.21
N PHE A 346 -15.08 -15.17 -28.19
CA PHE A 346 -16.16 -15.13 -29.15
C PHE A 346 -17.37 -14.46 -28.52
N ASP A 347 -17.76 -13.31 -29.07
CA ASP A 347 -18.95 -12.59 -28.66
C ASP A 347 -20.18 -13.18 -29.38
N ASP A 348 -21.06 -13.82 -28.59
CA ASP A 348 -22.27 -14.45 -29.10
C ASP A 348 -23.31 -13.46 -29.62
N GLU A 349 -23.29 -12.23 -29.12
CA GLU A 349 -24.25 -11.20 -29.49
C GLU A 349 -23.86 -10.55 -30.82
N GLU A 350 -22.58 -10.17 -30.96
CA GLU A 350 -22.08 -9.56 -32.19
C GLU A 350 -21.59 -10.57 -33.22
N LYS A 351 -21.51 -11.86 -32.88
CA LYS A 351 -20.95 -12.94 -33.73
C LYS A 351 -19.54 -12.65 -34.23
N LYS A 352 -18.72 -12.00 -33.38
CA LYS A 352 -17.34 -11.63 -33.69
C LYS A 352 -16.35 -12.26 -32.71
N LYS A 353 -15.13 -12.48 -33.20
CA LYS A 353 -14.00 -12.83 -32.37
C LYS A 353 -13.08 -11.62 -32.18
N TYR A 354 -12.59 -11.42 -30.99
CA TYR A 354 -11.55 -10.43 -30.66
C TYR A 354 -10.72 -10.90 -29.46
N ILE A 355 -9.55 -10.33 -29.28
CA ILE A 355 -8.78 -10.44 -28.04
C ILE A 355 -9.30 -9.34 -27.12
N PRO A 356 -9.74 -9.66 -25.89
CA PRO A 356 -10.22 -8.64 -24.94
C PRO A 356 -9.15 -7.65 -24.55
N TYR A 357 -9.55 -6.41 -24.30
CA TYR A 357 -8.72 -5.43 -23.62
C TYR A 357 -8.79 -5.67 -22.12
N VAL A 358 -7.76 -5.23 -21.41
CA VAL A 358 -7.61 -5.51 -19.98
C VAL A 358 -7.36 -4.22 -19.19
N ILE A 359 -8.16 -4.02 -18.16
CA ILE A 359 -7.89 -3.00 -17.14
C ILE A 359 -7.38 -3.71 -15.90
N GLU A 360 -6.21 -3.30 -15.42
CA GLU A 360 -5.50 -3.88 -14.29
C GLU A 360 -5.47 -2.92 -13.11
N PRO A 361 -6.35 -3.05 -12.11
CA PRO A 361 -6.12 -2.49 -10.78
C PRO A 361 -5.22 -3.42 -9.96
N SER A 362 -3.96 -3.01 -9.73
CA SER A 362 -2.95 -3.76 -8.96
C SER A 362 -2.56 -3.03 -7.68
N LEU A 363 -2.72 -3.69 -6.53
CA LEU A 363 -2.49 -3.14 -5.19
C LEU A 363 -1.49 -3.99 -4.41
N GLY A 364 -0.47 -3.36 -3.84
CA GLY A 364 0.43 -4.01 -2.89
C GLY A 364 -0.23 -4.18 -1.52
N ALA A 365 -0.49 -5.44 -1.10
CA ALA A 365 -1.10 -5.72 0.21
C ALA A 365 -0.26 -5.18 1.37
N ASP A 366 1.08 -5.24 1.25
CA ASP A 366 2.01 -4.73 2.25
C ASP A 366 2.01 -3.20 2.31
N ARG A 367 1.98 -2.52 1.15
CA ARG A 367 1.92 -1.05 1.07
C ARG A 367 0.64 -0.49 1.65
N VAL A 368 -0.52 -1.04 1.27
CA VAL A 368 -1.81 -0.56 1.79
C VAL A 368 -1.98 -0.88 3.27
N THR A 369 -1.45 -2.01 3.76
CA THR A 369 -1.43 -2.30 5.20
C THR A 369 -0.59 -1.28 5.96
N LEU A 370 0.56 -0.87 5.40
CA LEU A 370 1.38 0.21 5.95
C LEU A 370 0.64 1.54 5.93
N ALA A 371 -0.06 1.87 4.84
CA ALA A 371 -0.86 3.11 4.75
C ALA A 371 -1.93 3.16 5.85
N PHE A 372 -2.68 2.07 6.05
CA PHE A 372 -3.65 1.99 7.15
C PHE A 372 -2.99 2.09 8.53
N LEU A 373 -1.80 1.52 8.71
CA LEU A 373 -1.05 1.65 9.96
C LEU A 373 -0.61 3.11 10.20
N CYS A 374 -0.13 3.80 9.16
CA CYS A 374 0.24 5.22 9.23
C CYS A 374 -0.97 6.12 9.47
N ALA A 375 -2.06 5.91 8.76
CA ALA A 375 -3.29 6.70 8.92
C ALA A 375 -3.90 6.53 10.32
N ALA A 376 -3.90 5.29 10.84
CA ALA A 376 -4.47 4.96 12.13
C ALA A 376 -3.65 5.48 13.32
N TYR A 377 -2.34 5.68 13.17
CA TYR A 377 -1.47 6.11 14.26
C TYR A 377 -1.78 7.52 14.72
N ASP A 378 -1.92 7.71 16.04
CA ASP A 378 -2.09 9.00 16.69
C ASP A 378 -1.40 9.04 18.06
N GLU A 379 -1.08 10.24 18.53
CA GLU A 379 -0.53 10.51 19.85
C GLU A 379 -1.48 11.46 20.59
N GLU A 380 -2.03 11.00 21.70
CA GLU A 380 -2.96 11.78 22.53
C GLU A 380 -2.33 12.17 23.85
N GLU A 381 -2.38 13.44 24.20
CA GLU A 381 -2.03 13.93 25.54
C GLU A 381 -3.21 13.77 26.50
N ILE A 382 -3.04 12.97 27.56
CA ILE A 382 -4.08 12.72 28.56
C ILE A 382 -4.06 13.79 29.65
N LYS A 383 -2.86 14.14 30.14
CA LYS A 383 -2.58 15.18 31.16
C LYS A 383 -1.14 15.64 30.96
N ASP A 384 -0.84 16.86 31.48
CA ASP A 384 0.47 17.51 31.45
C ASP A 384 1.66 16.56 31.21
N GLY A 385 2.00 16.31 29.94
CA GLY A 385 3.14 15.51 29.53
C GLY A 385 2.95 13.97 29.52
N ASP A 386 1.77 13.41 29.86
CA ASP A 386 1.47 11.98 29.68
C ASP A 386 0.85 11.75 28.31
N VAL A 387 1.68 11.38 27.33
CA VAL A 387 1.28 11.08 25.96
C VAL A 387 1.05 9.57 25.82
N ARG A 388 -0.03 9.19 25.15
CA ARG A 388 -0.30 7.80 24.77
C ARG A 388 -0.38 7.63 23.27
N ASN A 389 0.08 6.49 22.78
CA ASN A 389 -0.15 6.09 21.41
C ASN A 389 -1.55 5.46 21.29
N VAL A 390 -2.27 5.84 20.25
CA VAL A 390 -3.60 5.30 19.92
C VAL A 390 -3.61 4.91 18.44
N MET A 391 -4.29 3.81 18.14
CA MET A 391 -4.50 3.38 16.75
C MET A 391 -6.00 3.46 16.40
N HIS A 392 -6.33 4.27 15.39
CA HIS A 392 -7.71 4.50 14.95
C HIS A 392 -8.05 3.67 13.71
N PHE A 393 -8.01 2.33 13.83
CA PHE A 393 -8.39 1.47 12.70
C PHE A 393 -9.90 1.48 12.46
N HIS A 394 -10.27 1.49 11.18
CA HIS A 394 -11.65 1.17 10.81
C HIS A 394 -12.03 -0.24 11.30
N PRO A 395 -13.23 -0.47 11.88
CA PRO A 395 -13.61 -1.75 12.48
C PRO A 395 -13.46 -2.97 11.55
N ALA A 396 -13.63 -2.78 10.24
CA ALA A 396 -13.46 -3.87 9.27
C ALA A 396 -12.02 -4.40 9.22
N ILE A 397 -11.01 -3.54 9.42
CA ILE A 397 -9.59 -3.92 9.31
C ILE A 397 -8.87 -4.07 10.65
N ALA A 398 -9.40 -3.53 11.75
CA ALA A 398 -8.80 -3.65 13.08
C ALA A 398 -8.40 -5.11 13.40
N PRO A 399 -7.17 -5.36 13.93
CA PRO A 399 -6.70 -6.72 14.19
C PRO A 399 -7.51 -7.44 15.27
N VAL A 400 -7.81 -6.77 16.38
CA VAL A 400 -8.73 -7.22 17.42
C VAL A 400 -10.03 -6.43 17.27
N LYS A 401 -11.17 -7.11 17.25
CA LYS A 401 -12.47 -6.45 17.06
C LYS A 401 -13.09 -6.04 18.39
N VAL A 402 -12.94 -6.89 19.41
CA VAL A 402 -13.57 -6.67 20.71
C VAL A 402 -12.61 -7.05 21.84
N GLY A 403 -12.35 -6.11 22.74
CA GLY A 403 -11.66 -6.34 24.01
C GLY A 403 -12.67 -6.65 25.11
N ILE A 404 -12.54 -7.79 25.81
CA ILE A 404 -13.37 -8.14 26.95
C ILE A 404 -12.57 -7.89 28.23
N LEU A 405 -13.03 -6.93 29.02
CA LEU A 405 -12.29 -6.34 30.14
C LEU A 405 -13.10 -6.49 31.44
N PRO A 406 -12.99 -7.60 32.19
CA PRO A 406 -13.69 -7.72 33.48
C PRO A 406 -13.21 -6.65 34.46
N LEU A 407 -14.10 -5.94 35.16
CA LEU A 407 -13.73 -4.87 36.12
C LEU A 407 -12.86 -5.42 37.26
N SER A 408 -13.11 -6.66 37.67
CA SER A 408 -12.38 -7.36 38.70
C SER A 408 -12.19 -8.84 38.34
N LYS A 409 -11.11 -9.47 38.80
CA LYS A 409 -10.89 -10.94 38.63
C LYS A 409 -12.02 -11.81 39.14
N LYS A 410 -12.81 -11.33 40.08
CA LYS A 410 -14.01 -12.05 40.57
C LYS A 410 -15.11 -12.20 39.51
N LEU A 411 -15.01 -11.40 38.45
CA LEU A 411 -15.97 -11.36 37.35
C LEU A 411 -15.50 -12.14 36.12
N ASN A 412 -14.31 -12.76 36.17
CA ASN A 412 -13.73 -13.46 35.03
C ASN A 412 -14.68 -14.52 34.45
N GLU A 413 -15.33 -15.33 35.26
CA GLU A 413 -16.23 -16.40 34.78
C GLU A 413 -17.36 -15.87 33.88
N GLY A 414 -17.98 -14.74 34.26
CA GLY A 414 -19.01 -14.08 33.45
C GLY A 414 -18.45 -13.49 32.16
N ALA A 415 -17.32 -12.79 32.25
CA ALA A 415 -16.64 -12.17 31.12
C ALA A 415 -16.09 -13.23 30.14
N GLU A 416 -15.57 -14.37 30.63
CA GLU A 416 -15.12 -15.49 29.79
C GLU A 416 -16.25 -16.10 28.95
N LYS A 417 -17.47 -16.17 29.50
CA LYS A 417 -18.65 -16.65 28.75
C LYS A 417 -18.91 -15.74 27.53
N ILE A 418 -18.83 -14.43 27.73
CA ILE A 418 -18.97 -13.44 26.65
C ILE A 418 -17.84 -13.58 25.62
N TYR A 419 -16.59 -13.72 26.09
CA TYR A 419 -15.45 -13.95 25.24
C TYR A 419 -15.65 -15.20 24.35
N HIS A 420 -16.06 -16.32 24.95
CA HIS A 420 -16.28 -17.57 24.20
C HIS A 420 -17.41 -17.48 23.18
N GLU A 421 -18.46 -16.69 23.43
CA GLU A 421 -19.51 -16.49 22.44
C GLU A 421 -19.06 -15.57 21.30
N LEU A 422 -18.44 -14.44 21.61
CA LEU A 422 -18.01 -13.48 20.59
C LEU A 422 -16.82 -13.99 19.76
N SER A 423 -15.90 -14.76 20.37
CA SER A 423 -14.73 -15.30 19.67
C SER A 423 -15.07 -16.34 18.58
N LYS A 424 -16.29 -16.85 18.53
CA LYS A 424 -16.79 -17.69 17.43
C LYS A 424 -16.97 -16.90 16.12
N ILE A 425 -17.12 -15.57 16.22
CA ILE A 425 -17.46 -14.70 15.10
C ILE A 425 -16.37 -13.67 14.86
N TYR A 426 -15.77 -13.14 15.93
CA TYR A 426 -14.82 -12.04 15.88
C TYR A 426 -13.48 -12.44 16.51
N ASN A 427 -12.39 -11.80 16.08
CA ASN A 427 -11.13 -11.86 16.80
C ASN A 427 -11.25 -11.00 18.07
N CYS A 428 -11.25 -11.65 19.23
CA CYS A 428 -11.44 -11.02 20.54
C CYS A 428 -10.19 -11.17 21.40
N GLU A 429 -9.94 -10.20 22.27
CA GLU A 429 -8.93 -10.27 23.31
C GLU A 429 -9.59 -10.23 24.70
N PHE A 430 -9.14 -11.10 25.61
CA PHE A 430 -9.55 -11.10 27.00
C PHE A 430 -8.40 -10.58 27.87
N ASP A 431 -8.63 -9.50 28.63
CA ASP A 431 -7.59 -8.90 29.45
C ASP A 431 -8.07 -8.61 30.87
N ASP A 432 -7.54 -9.38 31.85
CA ASP A 432 -7.78 -9.24 33.28
C ASP A 432 -6.56 -8.70 34.05
N ARG A 433 -5.51 -8.24 33.36
CA ARG A 433 -4.23 -7.85 33.95
C ARG A 433 -4.20 -6.37 34.36
N GLY A 434 -3.78 -6.10 35.58
CA GLY A 434 -3.68 -4.73 36.12
C GLY A 434 -5.05 -4.09 36.41
N ASN A 435 -5.11 -2.77 36.49
CA ASN A 435 -6.37 -2.03 36.67
C ASN A 435 -7.07 -1.80 35.32
N ILE A 436 -8.36 -1.45 35.38
CA ILE A 436 -9.21 -1.28 34.20
C ILE A 436 -8.66 -0.21 33.23
N GLY A 437 -8.16 0.93 33.73
CA GLY A 437 -7.60 1.98 32.87
C GLY A 437 -6.37 1.51 32.07
N LYS A 438 -5.52 0.64 32.65
CA LYS A 438 -4.40 0.05 31.90
C LYS A 438 -4.85 -0.95 30.83
N ARG A 439 -5.99 -1.62 31.05
CA ARG A 439 -6.57 -2.55 30.06
C ARG A 439 -7.09 -1.77 28.85
N TYR A 440 -7.85 -0.69 29.10
CA TYR A 440 -8.30 0.20 28.03
C TYR A 440 -7.12 0.77 27.24
N ARG A 441 -6.09 1.31 27.94
CA ARG A 441 -4.90 1.86 27.27
C ARG A 441 -4.23 0.85 26.32
N ARG A 442 -4.14 -0.44 26.72
CA ARG A 442 -3.59 -1.48 25.84
C ARG A 442 -4.45 -1.74 24.60
N GLN A 443 -5.77 -1.64 24.72
CA GLN A 443 -6.68 -1.80 23.60
C GLN A 443 -6.64 -0.59 22.66
N ASP A 444 -6.52 0.62 23.21
CA ASP A 444 -6.33 1.86 22.43
C ASP A 444 -5.02 1.79 21.63
N GLU A 445 -3.93 1.34 22.26
CA GLU A 445 -2.61 1.21 21.62
C GLU A 445 -2.57 0.20 20.45
N ILE A 446 -3.51 -0.73 20.37
CA ILE A 446 -3.61 -1.71 19.27
C ILE A 446 -4.82 -1.46 18.35
N GLY A 447 -5.61 -0.43 18.63
CA GLY A 447 -6.72 -0.01 17.78
C GLY A 447 -7.95 -0.91 17.82
N THR A 448 -8.26 -1.48 19.00
CA THR A 448 -9.47 -2.29 19.20
C THR A 448 -10.71 -1.39 19.18
N PRO A 449 -11.63 -1.53 18.21
CA PRO A 449 -12.75 -0.58 18.04
C PRO A 449 -13.81 -0.69 19.12
N TYR A 450 -13.94 -1.84 19.78
CA TYR A 450 -14.96 -2.05 20.80
C TYR A 450 -14.36 -2.70 22.04
N CYS A 451 -14.66 -2.13 23.23
CA CYS A 451 -14.29 -2.72 24.51
C CYS A 451 -15.54 -2.95 25.34
N ILE A 452 -15.67 -4.16 25.89
CA ILE A 452 -16.78 -4.55 26.75
C ILE A 452 -16.24 -4.69 28.19
N THR A 453 -16.72 -3.85 29.09
CA THR A 453 -16.44 -4.00 30.51
C THR A 453 -17.55 -4.82 31.17
N TYR A 454 -17.18 -5.95 31.74
CA TYR A 454 -18.06 -6.76 32.57
C TYR A 454 -17.86 -6.36 34.04
N ASP A 455 -18.89 -5.85 34.67
CA ASP A 455 -18.85 -5.36 36.06
C ASP A 455 -19.82 -6.08 37.00
N PHE A 456 -20.03 -5.54 38.22
CA PHE A 456 -20.90 -6.17 39.22
C PHE A 456 -22.39 -6.04 38.87
N ASP A 457 -22.81 -4.99 38.20
CA ASP A 457 -24.19 -4.77 37.77
C ASP A 457 -24.56 -5.77 36.66
N SER A 458 -23.56 -6.14 35.82
CA SER A 458 -23.70 -7.17 34.78
C SER A 458 -24.09 -8.54 35.34
N LEU A 459 -23.82 -8.81 36.62
CA LEU A 459 -24.26 -10.08 37.30
C LEU A 459 -25.77 -10.09 37.58
N GLU A 460 -26.39 -8.92 37.76
CA GLU A 460 -27.78 -8.79 38.21
C GLU A 460 -28.75 -8.67 37.04
N ASP A 461 -28.41 -7.83 36.06
CA ASP A 461 -29.32 -7.45 34.99
C ASP A 461 -28.86 -7.89 33.56
N LEU A 462 -27.72 -8.57 33.46
CA LEU A 462 -27.10 -8.98 32.20
C LEU A 462 -26.75 -7.81 31.28
N SER A 463 -26.72 -6.57 31.80
CA SER A 463 -26.30 -5.40 31.05
C SER A 463 -24.76 -5.37 30.89
N LEU A 464 -24.29 -4.83 29.78
CA LEU A 464 -22.88 -4.56 29.54
C LEU A 464 -22.67 -3.07 29.57
N ILE A 465 -21.97 -2.55 30.57
CA ILE A 465 -22.00 -1.11 30.91
C ILE A 465 -21.15 -0.25 29.96
N HIS A 466 -20.17 -0.74 29.25
CA HIS A 466 -19.41 0.11 28.33
C HIS A 466 -19.03 -0.62 27.05
N ILE A 467 -19.64 -0.17 25.94
CA ILE A 467 -19.04 -0.28 24.63
C ILE A 467 -18.38 1.08 24.39
N SER A 468 -17.07 1.18 24.61
CA SER A 468 -16.32 2.36 24.23
C SER A 468 -15.70 2.14 22.86
N GLU A 469 -16.02 3.04 21.93
CA GLU A 469 -15.16 3.21 20.75
C GLU A 469 -13.90 3.95 21.20
N PRO A 470 -12.69 3.60 20.71
CA PRO A 470 -11.51 4.41 20.97
C PRO A 470 -11.76 5.82 20.43
N THR A 471 -11.99 6.72 21.36
CA THR A 471 -12.05 8.17 21.23
C THR A 471 -12.79 8.78 20.03
N ARG A 472 -14.10 8.96 20.18
CA ARG A 472 -14.75 10.22 19.82
C ARG A 472 -15.10 11.00 21.10
N LEU A 473 -14.09 11.41 21.85
CA LEU A 473 -14.22 12.43 22.91
C LEU A 473 -14.29 13.82 22.26
N GLY A 474 -15.38 14.07 21.53
CA GLY A 474 -15.59 15.34 20.86
C GLY A 474 -17.02 15.58 20.40
N MET A 475 -17.96 14.69 20.73
CA MET A 475 -19.38 14.92 20.48
C MET A 475 -20.22 14.42 21.66
N ILE A 476 -20.24 15.18 22.73
CA ILE A 476 -21.39 15.37 23.63
C ILE A 476 -21.54 16.86 23.86
#